data_0d815de362827ad2ef626379d6818827
#
_entry.id   0d815de362827ad2ef626379d6818827
#
_cell.length_a   1.000
_cell.length_b   1.000
_cell.length_c   1.000
_cell.angle_alpha   90.00
_cell.angle_beta   90.00
_cell.angle_gamma   90.00
#
_symmetry.space_group_name_H-M   'P 1'
#
loop_
_entity.id
_entity.type
_entity.pdbx_description
1 polymer ?
#
loop_
_entity_poly.entity_id
_entity_poly.type
_entity_poly.pdbx_seq_one_letter_code
_entity_poly.pdbx_strand_id
1 'polypeptide(L)'
;MATETDLEELRRGSELVKRGFAKMQKGGVIMDVVDREQARIAEDVGAVAVMNLEAVPADIRKRGGVARMADPASLEGVIDEVSIPVMGKARIGHTKEAQILEAVGADMIDESEVLTPADDEYHIDKREFTAPFVCGARNLGEALRRIDEGAAMIRTKGEAGTGDVNQAVHHQRNIKSAIRKLEGMSHEEREMWAREHEAPADLVHETAEMGRLPVVNFAAGGIATPADAALMMHHGCDGIFVGSGIFGAEDPEAMGRAIVDAVNNWDDPERLTEIASNIGEGMKGDPNVDLPEDEKMQDRGN
;
A
#
# COMPACT_ATOMS: atom_id res chain seq x y z
N MET A 1 24.00 -3.84 -31.38
CA MET A 1 22.92 -2.90 -31.00
C MET A 1 21.70 -3.76 -30.75
N ALA A 2 21.13 -3.69 -29.55
CA ALA A 2 19.88 -4.36 -29.27
C ALA A 2 18.78 -3.81 -30.18
N THR A 3 17.91 -4.64 -30.69
CA THR A 3 16.78 -4.23 -31.49
C THR A 3 15.70 -3.62 -30.63
N GLU A 4 14.79 -2.81 -31.15
CA GLU A 4 13.67 -2.21 -30.45
C GLU A 4 12.81 -3.29 -29.75
N THR A 5 12.65 -4.45 -30.38
CA THR A 5 11.99 -5.63 -29.84
C THR A 5 12.70 -6.20 -28.60
N ASP A 6 14.04 -6.23 -28.60
CA ASP A 6 14.84 -6.70 -27.46
C ASP A 6 14.68 -5.78 -26.23
N LEU A 7 14.49 -4.47 -26.47
CA LEU A 7 14.26 -3.49 -25.38
C LEU A 7 12.85 -3.61 -24.79
N GLU A 8 11.83 -3.91 -25.59
CA GLU A 8 10.47 -4.17 -25.11
C GLU A 8 10.39 -5.50 -24.33
N GLU A 9 11.08 -6.54 -24.80
CA GLU A 9 11.16 -7.83 -24.08
C GLU A 9 11.92 -7.68 -22.75
N LEU A 10 12.98 -6.87 -22.70
CA LEU A 10 13.70 -6.55 -21.46
C LEU A 10 12.84 -5.72 -20.49
N ARG A 11 12.04 -4.79 -20.98
CA ARG A 11 11.08 -4.03 -20.17
C ARG A 11 10.00 -4.95 -19.60
N ARG A 12 9.42 -5.84 -20.40
CA ARG A 12 8.45 -6.85 -19.94
C ARG A 12 9.05 -7.78 -18.88
N GLY A 13 10.28 -8.25 -19.10
CA GLY A 13 11.00 -9.05 -18.10
C GLY A 13 11.20 -8.31 -16.78
N SER A 14 11.55 -7.03 -16.82
CA SER A 14 11.70 -6.19 -15.64
C SER A 14 10.37 -5.99 -14.87
N GLU A 15 9.26 -5.74 -15.56
CA GLU A 15 7.94 -5.62 -14.94
C GLU A 15 7.49 -6.94 -14.28
N LEU A 16 7.68 -8.06 -14.95
CA LEU A 16 7.37 -9.38 -14.40
C LEU A 16 8.18 -9.67 -13.13
N VAL A 17 9.46 -9.30 -13.09
CA VAL A 17 10.31 -9.45 -11.90
C VAL A 17 9.79 -8.57 -10.76
N LYS A 18 9.48 -7.30 -11.03
CA LYS A 18 8.92 -6.36 -10.05
C LYS A 18 7.60 -6.86 -9.47
N ARG A 19 6.67 -7.27 -10.33
CA ARG A 19 5.37 -7.86 -9.93
C ARG A 19 5.56 -9.17 -9.17
N GLY A 20 6.55 -9.99 -9.56
CA GLY A 20 6.92 -11.22 -8.86
C GLY A 20 7.41 -10.95 -7.45
N PHE A 21 8.29 -9.97 -7.27
CA PHE A 21 8.79 -9.55 -5.96
C PHE A 21 7.64 -9.03 -5.07
N ALA A 22 6.80 -8.14 -5.59
CA ALA A 22 5.62 -7.65 -4.87
C ALA A 22 4.66 -8.79 -4.48
N LYS A 23 4.48 -9.80 -5.34
CA LYS A 23 3.63 -10.97 -5.08
C LYS A 23 4.16 -11.86 -3.96
N MET A 24 5.47 -11.87 -3.69
CA MET A 24 6.04 -12.62 -2.56
C MET A 24 5.56 -12.11 -1.20
N GLN A 25 5.07 -10.87 -1.12
CA GLN A 25 4.51 -10.27 0.09
C GLN A 25 3.07 -10.73 0.38
N LYS A 26 2.42 -11.42 -0.56
CA LYS A 26 1.02 -11.83 -0.45
C LYS A 26 0.77 -12.71 0.77
N GLY A 27 -0.32 -12.42 1.48
CA GLY A 27 -0.72 -13.08 2.71
C GLY A 27 -0.05 -12.50 3.96
N GLY A 28 0.78 -11.46 3.81
CA GLY A 28 1.54 -10.88 4.92
C GLY A 28 1.10 -9.50 5.36
N VAL A 29 1.79 -9.04 6.38
CA VAL A 29 1.66 -7.71 6.97
C VAL A 29 2.93 -6.91 6.68
N ILE A 30 2.78 -5.74 6.10
CA ILE A 30 3.86 -4.75 5.91
C ILE A 30 3.68 -3.70 6.99
N MET A 31 4.72 -3.43 7.78
CA MET A 31 4.63 -2.52 8.92
C MET A 31 5.37 -1.22 8.66
N ASP A 32 4.69 -0.10 8.86
CA ASP A 32 5.31 1.23 8.85
C ASP A 32 6.17 1.42 10.10
N VAL A 33 7.44 1.77 9.93
CA VAL A 33 8.41 1.94 11.02
C VAL A 33 9.17 3.25 10.88
N VAL A 34 9.62 3.84 11.99
CA VAL A 34 10.35 5.11 11.99
C VAL A 34 11.81 4.98 12.42
N ASP A 35 12.19 3.84 12.98
CA ASP A 35 13.54 3.57 13.47
C ASP A 35 13.88 2.06 13.48
N ARG A 36 15.12 1.74 13.85
CA ARG A 36 15.65 0.37 13.91
C ARG A 36 14.91 -0.50 14.94
N GLU A 37 14.52 0.07 16.07
CA GLU A 37 13.85 -0.68 17.14
C GLU A 37 12.47 -1.15 16.68
N GLN A 38 11.69 -0.26 16.06
CA GLN A 38 10.40 -0.61 15.47
C GLN A 38 10.55 -1.63 14.33
N ALA A 39 11.60 -1.50 13.49
CA ALA A 39 11.88 -2.45 12.43
C ALA A 39 12.17 -3.85 12.96
N ARG A 40 12.98 -3.96 14.02
CA ARG A 40 13.25 -5.24 14.69
C ARG A 40 11.99 -5.84 15.30
N ILE A 41 11.18 -5.03 16.00
CA ILE A 41 9.89 -5.50 16.53
C ILE A 41 9.01 -6.03 15.40
N ALA A 42 8.92 -5.32 14.28
CA ALA A 42 8.12 -5.74 13.13
C ALA A 42 8.58 -7.09 12.57
N GLU A 43 9.90 -7.30 12.39
CA GLU A 43 10.46 -8.59 11.95
C GLU A 43 10.19 -9.70 12.97
N ASP A 44 10.42 -9.46 14.26
CA ASP A 44 10.24 -10.43 15.35
C ASP A 44 8.78 -10.90 15.50
N VAL A 45 7.81 -10.05 15.18
CA VAL A 45 6.38 -10.42 15.22
C VAL A 45 5.88 -11.03 13.92
N GLY A 46 6.71 -11.09 12.86
CA GLY A 46 6.42 -11.79 11.63
C GLY A 46 5.92 -10.91 10.47
N ALA A 47 6.29 -9.63 10.45
CA ALA A 47 6.08 -8.80 9.25
C ALA A 47 6.81 -9.41 8.04
N VAL A 48 6.22 -9.29 6.86
CA VAL A 48 6.85 -9.75 5.60
C VAL A 48 7.74 -8.69 4.96
N ALA A 49 7.58 -7.45 5.36
CA ALA A 49 8.39 -6.30 4.97
C ALA A 49 8.13 -5.14 5.96
N VAL A 50 9.02 -4.15 5.96
CA VAL A 50 8.83 -2.89 6.67
C VAL A 50 8.85 -1.71 5.71
N MET A 51 8.15 -0.63 6.08
CA MET A 51 8.10 0.64 5.37
C MET A 51 8.70 1.72 6.25
N ASN A 52 9.85 2.28 5.86
CA ASN A 52 10.49 3.36 6.62
C ASN A 52 9.86 4.72 6.32
N LEU A 53 9.50 5.44 7.39
CA LEU A 53 8.95 6.79 7.37
C LEU A 53 9.70 7.69 8.36
N GLU A 54 9.63 9.02 8.14
CA GLU A 54 10.07 10.02 9.14
C GLU A 54 9.19 10.02 10.38
N ALA A 55 7.89 9.76 10.21
CA ALA A 55 6.90 9.65 11.28
C ALA A 55 5.74 8.77 10.81
N VAL A 56 5.08 8.06 11.72
CA VAL A 56 3.85 7.34 11.40
C VAL A 56 2.72 8.29 10.99
N PRO A 57 1.76 7.86 10.16
CA PRO A 57 0.73 8.75 9.62
C PRO A 57 -0.05 9.56 10.67
N ALA A 58 -0.36 8.97 11.83
CA ALA A 58 -1.03 9.70 12.93
C ALA A 58 -0.21 10.89 13.45
N ASP A 59 1.11 10.76 13.50
CA ASP A 59 1.99 11.85 13.92
C ASP A 59 2.23 12.88 12.82
N ILE A 60 2.23 12.47 11.55
CA ILE A 60 2.24 13.40 10.41
C ILE A 60 1.03 14.33 10.49
N ARG A 61 -0.17 13.80 10.76
CA ARG A 61 -1.38 14.59 10.96
C ARG A 61 -1.23 15.62 12.08
N LYS A 62 -0.75 15.19 13.24
CA LYS A 62 -0.56 16.06 14.41
C LYS A 62 0.47 17.16 14.20
N ARG A 63 1.57 16.86 13.49
CA ARG A 63 2.64 17.81 13.23
C ARG A 63 2.23 18.89 12.22
N GLY A 64 1.39 18.52 11.24
CA GLY A 64 1.04 19.39 10.11
C GLY A 64 2.24 19.75 9.22
N GLY A 65 2.04 20.66 8.29
CA GLY A 65 3.09 21.14 7.40
C GLY A 65 3.40 20.16 6.25
N VAL A 66 4.60 20.28 5.68
CA VAL A 66 5.02 19.48 4.52
C VAL A 66 5.69 18.20 4.97
N ALA A 67 5.02 17.07 4.78
CA ALA A 67 5.58 15.74 5.00
C ALA A 67 6.44 15.30 3.81
N ARG A 68 7.64 14.83 4.06
CA ARG A 68 8.65 14.44 3.06
C ARG A 68 9.13 13.01 3.28
N MET A 69 9.97 12.51 2.38
CA MET A 69 10.65 11.24 2.56
C MET A 69 11.47 11.24 3.87
N ALA A 70 11.67 10.06 4.46
CA ALA A 70 12.56 9.88 5.61
C ALA A 70 14.02 10.24 5.25
N ASP A 71 14.83 10.56 6.27
CA ASP A 71 16.26 10.75 6.09
C ASP A 71 16.89 9.46 5.49
N PRO A 72 17.69 9.57 4.43
CA PRO A 72 18.41 8.41 3.86
C PRO A 72 19.18 7.59 4.87
N ALA A 73 19.80 8.22 5.88
CA ALA A 73 20.51 7.53 6.95
C ALA A 73 19.58 6.71 7.87
N SER A 74 18.32 7.16 8.04
CA SER A 74 17.30 6.37 8.75
C SER A 74 16.94 5.12 7.97
N LEU A 75 16.73 5.24 6.66
CA LEU A 75 16.44 4.11 5.78
C LEU A 75 17.61 3.10 5.76
N GLU A 76 18.84 3.57 5.58
CA GLU A 76 20.05 2.74 5.63
C GLU A 76 20.14 1.99 6.98
N GLY A 77 19.84 2.71 8.05
CA GLY A 77 19.81 2.11 9.38
C GLY A 77 18.79 1.00 9.55
N VAL A 78 17.60 1.12 8.95
CA VAL A 78 16.58 0.07 8.96
C VAL A 78 17.00 -1.10 8.08
N ILE A 79 17.58 -0.85 6.89
CA ILE A 79 18.11 -1.90 6.00
C ILE A 79 19.17 -2.74 6.72
N ASP A 80 20.06 -2.11 7.48
CA ASP A 80 21.10 -2.82 8.22
C ASP A 80 20.58 -3.66 9.40
N GLU A 81 19.38 -3.32 9.92
CA GLU A 81 18.81 -3.94 11.13
C GLU A 81 18.04 -5.22 10.85
N VAL A 82 17.32 -5.31 9.72
CA VAL A 82 16.39 -6.40 9.43
C VAL A 82 16.81 -7.22 8.21
N SER A 83 16.35 -8.46 8.13
CA SER A 83 16.57 -9.35 6.98
C SER A 83 15.39 -9.39 5.99
N ILE A 84 14.25 -8.84 6.38
CA ILE A 84 13.06 -8.71 5.52
C ILE A 84 13.17 -7.47 4.64
N PRO A 85 12.45 -7.44 3.48
CA PRO A 85 12.47 -6.29 2.58
C PRO A 85 12.14 -4.96 3.26
N VAL A 86 12.86 -3.91 2.87
CA VAL A 86 12.68 -2.55 3.38
C VAL A 86 12.19 -1.63 2.27
N MET A 87 11.07 -0.97 2.52
CA MET A 87 10.46 -0.01 1.60
C MET A 87 10.68 1.42 2.09
N GLY A 88 10.73 2.38 1.16
CA GLY A 88 10.74 3.81 1.47
C GLY A 88 9.57 4.53 0.81
N LYS A 89 9.11 5.67 1.40
CA LYS A 89 8.06 6.50 0.81
C LYS A 89 8.65 7.71 0.09
N ALA A 90 8.22 7.91 -1.16
CA ALA A 90 8.46 9.13 -1.93
C ALA A 90 7.16 9.94 -2.05
N ARG A 91 7.27 11.26 -2.16
CA ARG A 91 6.14 12.14 -2.46
C ARG A 91 5.65 11.89 -3.89
N ILE A 92 4.35 12.01 -4.10
CA ILE A 92 3.75 11.92 -5.44
C ILE A 92 4.45 12.89 -6.40
N GLY A 93 4.88 12.40 -7.57
CA GLY A 93 5.58 13.15 -8.60
C GLY A 93 7.05 13.49 -8.29
N HIS A 94 7.57 13.11 -7.13
CA HIS A 94 8.93 13.48 -6.74
C HIS A 94 9.99 12.46 -7.17
N THR A 95 10.28 12.41 -8.47
CA THR A 95 11.27 11.47 -9.06
C THR A 95 12.61 11.46 -8.33
N LYS A 96 13.08 12.59 -7.81
CA LYS A 96 14.38 12.66 -7.11
C LYS A 96 14.37 11.98 -5.74
N GLU A 97 13.27 12.05 -4.99
CA GLU A 97 13.14 11.27 -3.76
C GLU A 97 13.17 9.78 -4.07
N ALA A 98 12.45 9.32 -5.10
CA ALA A 98 12.49 7.93 -5.51
C ALA A 98 13.90 7.47 -5.94
N GLN A 99 14.64 8.29 -6.68
CA GLN A 99 16.03 8.00 -7.05
C GLN A 99 16.97 7.91 -5.85
N ILE A 100 16.77 8.75 -4.83
CA ILE A 100 17.53 8.69 -3.58
C ILE A 100 17.22 7.39 -2.83
N LEU A 101 15.94 7.02 -2.68
CA LEU A 101 15.53 5.80 -2.01
C LEU A 101 16.09 4.54 -2.71
N GLU A 102 16.03 4.50 -4.06
CA GLU A 102 16.63 3.40 -4.83
C GLU A 102 18.16 3.35 -4.65
N ALA A 103 18.84 4.50 -4.65
CA ALA A 103 20.29 4.57 -4.48
C ALA A 103 20.76 4.15 -3.07
N VAL A 104 19.94 4.35 -2.04
CA VAL A 104 20.19 3.85 -0.67
C VAL A 104 19.99 2.35 -0.59
N GLY A 105 19.20 1.76 -1.48
CA GLY A 105 18.96 0.32 -1.53
C GLY A 105 17.58 -0.11 -1.03
N ALA A 106 16.59 0.78 -1.08
CA ALA A 106 15.21 0.38 -0.82
C ALA A 106 14.77 -0.76 -1.76
N ASP A 107 14.22 -1.83 -1.21
CA ASP A 107 13.72 -2.98 -2.00
C ASP A 107 12.45 -2.66 -2.78
N MET A 108 11.63 -1.73 -2.28
CA MET A 108 10.44 -1.18 -2.94
C MET A 108 10.26 0.30 -2.56
N ILE A 109 9.51 1.03 -3.39
CA ILE A 109 9.21 2.45 -3.19
C ILE A 109 7.69 2.64 -3.19
N ASP A 110 7.15 3.29 -2.15
CA ASP A 110 5.74 3.71 -2.12
C ASP A 110 5.65 5.19 -2.53
N GLU A 111 5.12 5.44 -3.72
CA GLU A 111 4.70 6.78 -4.14
C GLU A 111 3.39 7.11 -3.43
N SER A 112 3.48 7.94 -2.39
CA SER A 112 2.47 7.95 -1.33
C SER A 112 1.78 9.29 -1.12
N GLU A 113 0.46 9.25 -1.07
CA GLU A 113 -0.42 10.36 -0.66
C GLU A 113 -0.31 10.73 0.82
N VAL A 114 0.29 9.86 1.64
CA VAL A 114 0.58 10.16 3.06
C VAL A 114 1.55 11.32 3.19
N LEU A 115 2.50 11.41 2.27
CA LEU A 115 3.39 12.57 2.15
C LEU A 115 2.71 13.69 1.36
N THR A 116 3.24 14.92 1.49
CA THR A 116 2.72 16.07 0.74
C THR A 116 3.12 15.95 -0.72
N PRO A 117 2.19 15.93 -1.69
CA PRO A 117 2.52 15.84 -3.10
C PRO A 117 3.53 16.89 -3.54
N ALA A 118 4.43 16.54 -4.45
CA ALA A 118 5.36 17.44 -5.09
C ALA A 118 4.88 17.87 -6.49
N ASP A 119 3.98 17.10 -7.07
CA ASP A 119 3.33 17.36 -8.34
C ASP A 119 1.83 17.05 -8.23
N ASP A 120 0.99 17.96 -8.70
CA ASP A 120 -0.47 17.82 -8.65
C ASP A 120 -1.04 17.19 -9.92
N GLU A 121 -0.24 17.08 -10.99
CA GLU A 121 -0.67 16.59 -12.30
C GLU A 121 -0.07 15.23 -12.66
N TYR A 122 1.19 15.00 -12.29
CA TYR A 122 1.92 13.82 -12.75
C TYR A 122 2.44 12.96 -11.60
N HIS A 123 2.30 11.66 -11.79
CA HIS A 123 2.98 10.64 -10.99
C HIS A 123 4.36 10.30 -11.58
N ILE A 124 5.20 9.65 -10.77
CA ILE A 124 6.51 9.15 -11.19
C ILE A 124 6.33 8.07 -12.27
N ASP A 125 7.07 8.13 -13.37
CA ASP A 125 7.19 6.99 -14.31
C ASP A 125 8.05 5.89 -13.68
N LYS A 126 7.39 4.87 -13.17
CA LYS A 126 7.97 3.78 -12.41
C LYS A 126 8.75 2.77 -13.28
N ARG A 127 8.58 2.88 -14.60
CA ARG A 127 9.32 2.06 -15.57
C ARG A 127 10.79 2.45 -15.66
N GLU A 128 11.16 3.67 -15.25
CA GLU A 128 12.54 4.15 -15.22
C GLU A 128 13.37 3.57 -14.06
N PHE A 129 12.75 2.88 -13.10
CA PHE A 129 13.37 2.33 -11.90
C PHE A 129 13.53 0.82 -11.96
N THR A 130 14.51 0.30 -11.24
CA THR A 130 14.68 -1.14 -11.00
C THR A 130 13.81 -1.60 -9.83
N ALA A 131 13.69 -0.77 -8.79
CA ALA A 131 12.86 -1.04 -7.64
C ALA A 131 11.37 -1.09 -8.02
N PRO A 132 10.59 -2.09 -7.56
CA PRO A 132 9.14 -2.12 -7.71
C PRO A 132 8.46 -1.01 -6.90
N PHE A 133 7.35 -0.49 -7.42
CA PHE A 133 6.58 0.56 -6.77
C PHE A 133 5.26 0.05 -6.21
N VAL A 134 4.87 0.66 -5.08
CA VAL A 134 3.54 0.57 -4.47
C VAL A 134 2.83 1.90 -4.68
N CYS A 135 1.53 1.88 -4.97
CA CYS A 135 0.70 3.09 -5.05
C CYS A 135 -0.66 2.88 -4.39
N GLY A 136 -1.19 3.95 -3.81
CA GLY A 136 -2.55 3.97 -3.28
C GLY A 136 -3.60 4.17 -4.38
N ALA A 137 -4.79 3.57 -4.20
CA ALA A 137 -5.95 3.80 -5.06
C ALA A 137 -7.26 3.75 -4.25
N ARG A 138 -8.25 4.56 -4.66
CA ARG A 138 -9.60 4.60 -4.07
C ARG A 138 -10.62 3.84 -4.91
N ASN A 139 -10.31 3.62 -6.18
CA ASN A 139 -11.20 2.98 -7.15
C ASN A 139 -10.38 2.28 -8.25
N LEU A 140 -11.08 1.56 -9.13
CA LEU A 140 -10.43 0.78 -10.17
C LEU A 140 -9.73 1.64 -11.23
N GLY A 141 -10.32 2.77 -11.64
CA GLY A 141 -9.71 3.65 -12.65
C GLY A 141 -8.36 4.18 -12.16
N GLU A 142 -8.30 4.68 -10.92
CA GLU A 142 -7.05 5.13 -10.29
C GLU A 142 -6.02 3.99 -10.18
N ALA A 143 -6.44 2.78 -9.75
CA ALA A 143 -5.56 1.64 -9.68
C ALA A 143 -4.93 1.29 -11.04
N LEU A 144 -5.73 1.29 -12.12
CA LEU A 144 -5.25 0.95 -13.45
C LEU A 144 -4.29 2.02 -14.02
N ARG A 145 -4.52 3.31 -13.73
CA ARG A 145 -3.56 4.36 -14.09
C ARG A 145 -2.21 4.16 -13.39
N ARG A 146 -2.20 3.84 -12.10
CA ARG A 146 -0.95 3.54 -11.35
C ARG A 146 -0.22 2.32 -11.91
N ILE A 147 -0.97 1.27 -12.32
CA ILE A 147 -0.40 0.07 -12.93
C ILE A 147 0.20 0.39 -14.30
N ASP A 148 -0.46 1.23 -15.10
CA ASP A 148 0.05 1.69 -16.39
C ASP A 148 1.37 2.46 -16.26
N GLU A 149 1.52 3.24 -15.21
CA GLU A 149 2.78 3.94 -14.87
C GLU A 149 3.88 2.98 -14.36
N GLY A 150 3.58 1.70 -14.17
CA GLY A 150 4.52 0.66 -13.75
C GLY A 150 4.45 0.25 -12.28
N ALA A 151 3.36 0.57 -11.56
CA ALA A 151 3.18 0.07 -10.19
C ALA A 151 3.09 -1.47 -10.16
N ALA A 152 3.85 -2.09 -9.26
CA ALA A 152 3.89 -3.53 -9.07
C ALA A 152 2.94 -4.03 -7.96
N MET A 153 2.45 -3.11 -7.15
CA MET A 153 1.50 -3.33 -6.06
C MET A 153 0.55 -2.15 -5.96
N ILE A 154 -0.73 -2.43 -5.76
CA ILE A 154 -1.73 -1.44 -5.37
C ILE A 154 -2.08 -1.66 -3.90
N ARG A 155 -2.36 -0.58 -3.18
CA ARG A 155 -2.99 -0.62 -1.87
C ARG A 155 -4.21 0.31 -1.84
N THR A 156 -5.15 0.05 -0.94
CA THR A 156 -6.17 1.06 -0.66
C THR A 156 -5.51 2.30 -0.08
N LYS A 157 -5.99 3.49 -0.42
CA LYS A 157 -5.55 4.71 0.28
C LYS A 157 -6.07 4.69 1.74
N GLY A 158 -7.33 4.31 1.93
CA GLY A 158 -7.97 4.43 3.23
C GLY A 158 -7.89 5.87 3.73
N GLU A 159 -7.82 6.04 5.05
CA GLU A 159 -7.43 7.32 5.65
C GLU A 159 -6.34 7.06 6.69
N ALA A 160 -5.09 7.19 6.28
CA ALA A 160 -3.94 6.78 7.07
C ALA A 160 -3.82 7.54 8.40
N GLY A 161 -3.51 6.83 9.48
CA GLY A 161 -3.29 7.40 10.80
C GLY A 161 -4.55 7.66 11.63
N THR A 162 -5.74 7.38 11.11
CA THR A 162 -7.01 7.61 11.83
C THR A 162 -7.41 6.47 12.76
N GLY A 163 -6.98 5.25 12.49
CA GLY A 163 -7.46 4.06 13.21
C GLY A 163 -8.92 3.71 12.88
N ASP A 164 -9.49 4.31 11.82
CA ASP A 164 -10.83 4.05 11.30
C ASP A 164 -10.73 3.40 9.92
N VAL A 165 -11.01 2.09 9.84
CA VAL A 165 -10.87 1.27 8.64
C VAL A 165 -11.93 1.54 7.57
N ASN A 166 -12.93 2.36 7.85
CA ASN A 166 -14.09 2.60 6.98
C ASN A 166 -13.71 2.94 5.53
N GLN A 167 -12.77 3.88 5.32
CA GLN A 167 -12.37 4.29 3.98
C GLN A 167 -11.59 3.18 3.23
N ALA A 168 -10.76 2.41 3.91
CA ALA A 168 -10.08 1.27 3.30
C ALA A 168 -11.09 0.21 2.80
N VAL A 169 -12.11 -0.10 3.61
CA VAL A 169 -13.22 -0.98 3.22
C VAL A 169 -13.98 -0.42 2.00
N HIS A 170 -14.28 0.88 2.02
CA HIS A 170 -14.97 1.55 0.92
C HIS A 170 -14.17 1.45 -0.39
N HIS A 171 -12.89 1.75 -0.36
CA HIS A 171 -12.00 1.69 -1.54
C HIS A 171 -11.88 0.26 -2.09
N GLN A 172 -11.67 -0.73 -1.21
CA GLN A 172 -11.61 -2.12 -1.63
C GLN A 172 -12.92 -2.61 -2.26
N ARG A 173 -14.05 -2.23 -1.69
CA ARG A 173 -15.37 -2.55 -2.27
C ARG A 173 -15.58 -1.89 -3.62
N ASN A 174 -15.15 -0.63 -3.81
CA ASN A 174 -15.21 0.07 -5.08
C ASN A 174 -14.43 -0.67 -6.17
N ILE A 175 -13.18 -1.03 -5.89
CA ILE A 175 -12.31 -1.79 -6.80
C ILE A 175 -12.99 -3.12 -7.17
N LYS A 176 -13.38 -3.93 -6.19
CA LYS A 176 -13.98 -5.26 -6.45
C LYS A 176 -15.33 -5.18 -7.14
N SER A 177 -16.13 -4.19 -6.82
CA SER A 177 -17.45 -3.99 -7.46
C SER A 177 -17.30 -3.60 -8.94
N ALA A 178 -16.31 -2.74 -9.25
CA ALA A 178 -16.02 -2.35 -10.62
C ALA A 178 -15.49 -3.54 -11.43
N ILE A 179 -14.57 -4.34 -10.89
CA ILE A 179 -14.07 -5.56 -11.55
C ILE A 179 -15.23 -6.50 -11.90
N ARG A 180 -16.11 -6.81 -10.94
CA ARG A 180 -17.28 -7.67 -11.20
C ARG A 180 -18.22 -7.14 -12.26
N LYS A 181 -18.35 -5.81 -12.39
CA LYS A 181 -19.13 -5.21 -13.48
C LYS A 181 -18.45 -5.41 -14.82
N LEU A 182 -17.13 -5.20 -14.90
CA LEU A 182 -16.36 -5.39 -16.13
C LEU A 182 -16.39 -6.82 -16.66
N GLU A 183 -16.44 -7.84 -15.79
CA GLU A 183 -16.58 -9.26 -16.20
C GLU A 183 -17.81 -9.51 -17.04
N GLY A 184 -18.93 -8.81 -16.74
CA GLY A 184 -20.20 -8.94 -17.46
C GLY A 184 -20.37 -8.02 -18.67
N MET A 185 -19.43 -7.11 -18.95
CA MET A 185 -19.49 -6.13 -20.03
C MET A 185 -18.99 -6.71 -21.35
N SER A 186 -19.60 -6.29 -22.49
CA SER A 186 -19.06 -6.51 -23.81
C SER A 186 -17.75 -5.76 -24.02
N HIS A 187 -17.04 -6.07 -25.12
CA HIS A 187 -15.83 -5.36 -25.49
C HIS A 187 -16.06 -3.84 -25.61
N GLU A 188 -17.13 -3.44 -26.30
CA GLU A 188 -17.45 -2.03 -26.53
C GLU A 188 -17.81 -1.30 -25.22
N GLU A 189 -18.49 -1.99 -24.31
CA GLU A 189 -18.83 -1.42 -22.98
C GLU A 189 -17.56 -1.23 -22.14
N ARG A 190 -16.60 -2.16 -22.19
CA ARG A 190 -15.30 -2.01 -21.53
C ARG A 190 -14.49 -0.84 -22.09
N GLU A 191 -14.50 -0.64 -23.40
CA GLU A 191 -13.88 0.52 -24.05
C GLU A 191 -14.52 1.85 -23.61
N MET A 192 -15.85 1.89 -23.46
CA MET A 192 -16.55 3.06 -22.95
C MET A 192 -16.19 3.32 -21.48
N TRP A 193 -16.19 2.26 -20.66
CA TRP A 193 -15.81 2.33 -19.24
C TRP A 193 -14.37 2.86 -19.07
N ALA A 194 -13.44 2.38 -19.90
CA ALA A 194 -12.05 2.85 -19.88
C ALA A 194 -11.96 4.37 -20.12
N ARG A 195 -12.69 4.90 -21.10
CA ARG A 195 -12.73 6.34 -21.39
C ARG A 195 -13.39 7.15 -20.27
N GLU A 196 -14.50 6.66 -19.71
CA GLU A 196 -15.23 7.34 -18.62
C GLU A 196 -14.40 7.43 -17.34
N HIS A 197 -13.50 6.45 -17.11
CA HIS A 197 -12.69 6.37 -15.90
C HIS A 197 -11.22 6.74 -16.13
N GLU A 198 -10.91 7.26 -17.33
CA GLU A 198 -9.53 7.64 -17.72
C GLU A 198 -8.52 6.52 -17.48
N ALA A 199 -8.94 5.27 -17.71
CA ALA A 199 -8.15 4.07 -17.50
C ALA A 199 -7.64 3.49 -18.82
N PRO A 200 -6.44 2.88 -18.86
CA PRO A 200 -5.91 2.19 -20.05
C PRO A 200 -6.82 1.03 -20.45
N ALA A 201 -7.28 1.02 -21.71
CA ALA A 201 -8.27 0.05 -22.19
C ALA A 201 -7.76 -1.39 -22.14
N ASP A 202 -6.50 -1.62 -22.47
CA ASP A 202 -5.83 -2.92 -22.39
C ASP A 202 -5.83 -3.50 -20.96
N LEU A 203 -5.51 -2.67 -19.96
CA LEU A 203 -5.58 -3.07 -18.54
C LEU A 203 -7.02 -3.30 -18.06
N VAL A 204 -8.00 -2.57 -18.60
CA VAL A 204 -9.42 -2.82 -18.33
C VAL A 204 -9.82 -4.21 -18.84
N HIS A 205 -9.42 -4.57 -20.08
CA HIS A 205 -9.68 -5.89 -20.64
C HIS A 205 -8.98 -7.00 -19.86
N GLU A 206 -7.69 -6.83 -19.57
CA GLU A 206 -6.90 -7.79 -18.78
C GLU A 206 -7.54 -8.02 -17.40
N THR A 207 -7.92 -6.95 -16.70
CA THR A 207 -8.56 -7.01 -15.38
C THR A 207 -9.92 -7.73 -15.44
N ALA A 208 -10.72 -7.47 -16.47
CA ALA A 208 -12.00 -8.15 -16.67
C ALA A 208 -11.84 -9.66 -16.94
N GLU A 209 -10.84 -10.05 -17.71
CA GLU A 209 -10.53 -11.45 -18.01
C GLU A 209 -9.96 -12.20 -16.80
N MET A 210 -9.14 -11.53 -15.99
CA MET A 210 -8.55 -12.10 -14.78
C MET A 210 -9.53 -12.15 -13.60
N GLY A 211 -10.59 -11.33 -13.58
CA GLY A 211 -11.47 -11.15 -12.43
C GLY A 211 -10.79 -10.51 -11.22
N ARG A 212 -9.63 -9.88 -11.42
CA ARG A 212 -8.81 -9.21 -10.40
C ARG A 212 -7.81 -8.24 -11.04
N LEU A 213 -7.17 -7.39 -10.23
CA LEU A 213 -6.04 -6.59 -10.69
C LEU A 213 -4.88 -7.49 -11.16
N PRO A 214 -4.12 -7.07 -12.19
CA PRO A 214 -2.93 -7.81 -12.68
C PRO A 214 -1.74 -7.75 -11.71
N VAL A 215 -1.85 -7.00 -10.63
CA VAL A 215 -0.89 -6.90 -9.52
C VAL A 215 -1.56 -7.25 -8.20
N VAL A 216 -0.77 -7.46 -7.14
CA VAL A 216 -1.32 -7.65 -5.79
C VAL A 216 -1.97 -6.38 -5.27
N ASN A 217 -3.06 -6.54 -4.51
CA ASN A 217 -3.85 -5.45 -3.94
C ASN A 217 -3.93 -5.59 -2.42
N PHE A 218 -3.23 -4.73 -1.72
CA PHE A 218 -3.16 -4.71 -0.26
C PHE A 218 -4.17 -3.71 0.33
N ALA A 219 -4.50 -3.90 1.60
CA ALA A 219 -5.24 -2.90 2.36
C ALA A 219 -4.29 -1.96 3.09
N ALA A 220 -4.62 -0.68 3.13
CA ALA A 220 -3.94 0.33 3.94
C ALA A 220 -4.94 1.41 4.38
N GLY A 221 -4.58 2.12 5.45
CA GLY A 221 -5.31 3.28 5.96
C GLY A 221 -6.40 2.93 6.98
N GLY A 222 -6.14 3.21 8.25
CA GLY A 222 -7.08 3.07 9.33
C GLY A 222 -7.16 1.69 10.00
N ILE A 223 -6.33 0.72 9.62
CA ILE A 223 -6.27 -0.59 10.28
C ILE A 223 -5.62 -0.41 11.65
N ALA A 224 -6.32 -0.78 12.72
CA ALA A 224 -5.86 -0.58 14.10
C ALA A 224 -6.00 -1.82 14.99
N THR A 225 -6.77 -2.82 14.58
CA THR A 225 -7.05 -4.02 15.39
C THR A 225 -6.89 -5.30 14.56
N PRO A 226 -6.72 -6.47 15.23
CA PRO A 226 -6.74 -7.76 14.54
C PRO A 226 -8.04 -8.01 13.76
N ALA A 227 -9.17 -7.53 14.27
CA ALA A 227 -10.47 -7.66 13.59
C ALA A 227 -10.52 -6.83 12.31
N ASP A 228 -9.94 -5.62 12.28
CA ASP A 228 -9.83 -4.80 11.06
C ASP A 228 -8.96 -5.50 10.02
N ALA A 229 -7.84 -6.08 10.43
CA ALA A 229 -6.94 -6.84 9.58
C ALA A 229 -7.66 -8.04 8.93
N ALA A 230 -8.35 -8.84 9.73
CA ALA A 230 -9.15 -9.97 9.25
C ALA A 230 -10.28 -9.52 8.32
N LEU A 231 -10.94 -8.38 8.61
CA LEU A 231 -11.98 -7.80 7.77
C LEU A 231 -11.45 -7.45 6.36
N MET A 232 -10.26 -6.85 6.27
CA MET A 232 -9.68 -6.52 4.97
C MET A 232 -9.29 -7.76 4.16
N MET A 233 -8.77 -8.80 4.83
CA MET A 233 -8.53 -10.10 4.19
C MET A 233 -9.83 -10.74 3.72
N HIS A 234 -10.91 -10.70 4.52
CA HIS A 234 -12.26 -11.15 4.13
C HIS A 234 -12.78 -10.40 2.89
N HIS A 235 -12.48 -9.10 2.76
CA HIS A 235 -12.79 -8.34 1.55
C HIS A 235 -11.89 -8.68 0.36
N GLY A 236 -10.94 -9.60 0.53
CA GLY A 236 -10.10 -10.18 -0.52
C GLY A 236 -8.92 -9.30 -0.90
N CYS A 237 -8.37 -8.56 0.06
CA CYS A 237 -7.03 -8.01 -0.08
C CYS A 237 -5.98 -9.13 -0.06
N ASP A 238 -4.86 -8.89 -0.72
CA ASP A 238 -3.74 -9.84 -0.79
C ASP A 238 -2.80 -9.74 0.42
N GLY A 239 -3.01 -8.80 1.33
CA GLY A 239 -2.26 -8.50 2.53
C GLY A 239 -2.62 -7.12 3.06
N ILE A 240 -1.93 -6.65 4.09
CA ILE A 240 -2.20 -5.35 4.71
C ILE A 240 -0.93 -4.55 4.97
N PHE A 241 -1.09 -3.22 4.97
CA PHE A 241 -0.15 -2.26 5.55
C PHE A 241 -0.72 -1.74 6.87
N VAL A 242 0.11 -1.62 7.88
CA VAL A 242 -0.28 -1.06 9.17
C VAL A 242 0.91 -0.35 9.84
N GLY A 243 0.68 0.78 10.44
CA GLY A 243 1.71 1.56 11.14
C GLY A 243 1.20 2.08 12.47
N SER A 244 0.48 3.20 12.44
CA SER A 244 -0.05 3.83 13.67
C SER A 244 -0.90 2.88 14.53
N GLY A 245 -1.59 1.92 13.91
CA GLY A 245 -2.38 0.91 14.62
C GLY A 245 -1.56 0.02 15.53
N ILE A 246 -0.30 -0.26 15.17
CA ILE A 246 0.62 -1.07 15.98
C ILE A 246 1.38 -0.16 16.96
N PHE A 247 2.14 0.81 16.43
CA PHE A 247 3.05 1.61 17.25
C PHE A 247 2.34 2.69 18.09
N GLY A 248 1.05 2.89 17.91
CA GLY A 248 0.19 3.70 18.77
C GLY A 248 -0.59 2.90 19.82
N ALA A 249 -0.44 1.58 19.88
CA ALA A 249 -1.04 0.71 20.90
C ALA A 249 -0.25 0.74 22.21
N GLU A 250 -0.87 0.31 23.29
CA GLU A 250 -0.24 0.19 24.62
C GLU A 250 0.95 -0.78 24.60
N ASP A 251 0.81 -1.91 23.89
CA ASP A 251 1.86 -2.91 23.66
C ASP A 251 2.00 -3.17 22.16
N PRO A 252 2.95 -2.49 21.47
CA PRO A 252 3.15 -2.65 20.03
C PRO A 252 3.54 -4.06 19.59
N GLU A 253 4.33 -4.79 20.40
CA GLU A 253 4.74 -6.15 20.06
C GLU A 253 3.56 -7.12 20.12
N ALA A 254 2.75 -7.06 21.21
CA ALA A 254 1.55 -7.88 21.32
C ALA A 254 0.52 -7.55 20.22
N MET A 255 0.31 -6.26 19.91
CA MET A 255 -0.59 -5.83 18.84
C MET A 255 -0.09 -6.27 17.47
N GLY A 256 1.19 -6.09 17.17
CA GLY A 256 1.80 -6.51 15.92
C GLY A 256 1.66 -8.01 15.68
N ARG A 257 1.96 -8.82 16.68
CA ARG A 257 1.80 -10.29 16.64
C ARG A 257 0.33 -10.68 16.42
N ALA A 258 -0.60 -10.05 17.15
CA ALA A 258 -2.02 -10.31 17.00
C ALA A 258 -2.55 -9.96 15.60
N ILE A 259 -2.08 -8.86 15.00
CA ILE A 259 -2.45 -8.47 13.64
C ILE A 259 -1.91 -9.48 12.61
N VAL A 260 -0.64 -9.92 12.73
CA VAL A 260 -0.06 -10.96 11.86
C VAL A 260 -0.84 -12.27 11.97
N ASP A 261 -1.13 -12.70 13.21
CA ASP A 261 -1.91 -13.91 13.45
C ASP A 261 -3.33 -13.81 12.88
N ALA A 262 -3.97 -12.64 12.97
CA ALA A 262 -5.30 -12.41 12.41
C ALA A 262 -5.32 -12.43 10.87
N VAL A 263 -4.28 -11.93 10.21
CA VAL A 263 -4.12 -12.05 8.76
C VAL A 263 -3.99 -13.50 8.34
N ASN A 264 -3.25 -14.30 9.09
CA ASN A 264 -3.03 -15.73 8.80
C ASN A 264 -4.27 -16.59 9.09
N ASN A 265 -5.18 -16.14 9.95
CA ASN A 265 -6.37 -16.90 10.42
C ASN A 265 -7.67 -16.10 10.20
N TRP A 266 -7.72 -15.25 9.17
CA TRP A 266 -8.82 -14.29 8.96
C TRP A 266 -10.21 -14.92 8.77
N ASP A 267 -10.30 -16.19 8.40
CA ASP A 267 -11.53 -16.96 8.16
C ASP A 267 -11.88 -17.94 9.29
N ASP A 268 -11.13 -17.91 10.41
CA ASP A 268 -11.37 -18.71 11.60
C ASP A 268 -11.86 -17.85 12.78
N PRO A 269 -13.19 -17.74 13.03
CA PRO A 269 -13.74 -16.91 14.10
C PRO A 269 -13.33 -17.35 15.52
N GLU A 270 -13.10 -18.66 15.75
CA GLU A 270 -12.68 -19.17 17.04
C GLU A 270 -11.25 -18.72 17.33
N ARG A 271 -10.37 -18.87 16.36
CA ARG A 271 -8.99 -18.39 16.45
C ARG A 271 -8.91 -16.86 16.57
N LEU A 272 -9.72 -16.13 15.81
CA LEU A 272 -9.79 -14.66 15.91
C LEU A 272 -10.25 -14.20 17.31
N THR A 273 -11.14 -14.94 17.97
CA THR A 273 -11.56 -14.65 19.35
C THR A 273 -10.38 -14.77 20.32
N GLU A 274 -9.56 -15.80 20.19
CA GLU A 274 -8.35 -15.97 21.00
C GLU A 274 -7.34 -14.83 20.76
N ILE A 275 -7.07 -14.53 19.47
CA ILE A 275 -6.12 -13.50 19.04
C ILE A 275 -6.53 -12.12 19.54
N ALA A 276 -7.81 -11.76 19.46
CA ALA A 276 -8.32 -10.46 19.86
C ALA A 276 -8.47 -10.29 21.40
N SER A 277 -8.19 -11.35 22.18
CA SER A 277 -8.35 -11.32 23.62
C SER A 277 -7.07 -10.90 24.33
N ASN A 278 -7.17 -9.96 25.28
CA ASN A 278 -6.08 -9.58 26.19
C ASN A 278 -4.82 -8.98 25.52
N ILE A 279 -4.99 -8.27 24.39
CA ILE A 279 -3.90 -7.61 23.64
C ILE A 279 -3.60 -6.17 24.09
N GLY A 280 -4.19 -5.72 25.18
CA GLY A 280 -4.08 -4.32 25.66
C GLY A 280 -4.99 -3.35 24.89
N GLU A 281 -4.84 -2.06 25.18
CA GLU A 281 -5.60 -1.01 24.51
C GLU A 281 -4.97 -0.70 23.12
N GLY A 282 -5.82 -0.67 22.11
CA GLY A 282 -5.43 -0.23 20.77
C GLY A 282 -5.18 1.29 20.72
N MET A 283 -4.68 1.77 19.56
CA MET A 283 -4.53 3.21 19.35
C MET A 283 -5.88 3.93 19.53
N LYS A 284 -5.84 5.13 20.12
CA LYS A 284 -7.00 6.02 20.12
C LYS A 284 -7.10 6.67 18.73
N GLY A 285 -8.07 6.23 17.95
CA GLY A 285 -8.29 6.76 16.61
C GLY A 285 -9.15 8.01 16.56
N ASP A 286 -9.25 8.59 15.35
CA ASP A 286 -10.11 9.71 15.00
C ASP A 286 -11.10 9.24 13.91
N PRO A 287 -12.43 9.37 14.13
CA PRO A 287 -13.40 8.98 13.11
C PRO A 287 -13.23 9.77 11.81
N ASN A 288 -13.26 9.09 10.65
CA ASN A 288 -13.07 9.72 9.34
C ASN A 288 -14.10 10.83 9.06
N VAL A 289 -15.31 10.71 9.61
CA VAL A 289 -16.39 11.69 9.43
C VAL A 289 -16.10 13.04 10.10
N ASP A 290 -15.20 13.06 11.08
CA ASP A 290 -14.86 14.25 11.85
C ASP A 290 -13.65 15.01 11.21
N LEU A 291 -13.00 14.43 10.20
CA LEU A 291 -11.87 15.06 9.53
C LEU A 291 -12.31 16.17 8.58
N PRO A 292 -11.70 17.37 8.65
CA PRO A 292 -11.83 18.39 7.63
C PRO A 292 -11.44 17.86 6.23
N GLU A 293 -12.10 18.36 5.19
CA GLU A 293 -11.83 17.92 3.80
C GLU A 293 -10.38 18.16 3.37
N ASP A 294 -9.77 19.27 3.80
CA ASP A 294 -8.37 19.62 3.50
C ASP A 294 -7.33 18.78 4.27
N GLU A 295 -7.76 18.05 5.29
CA GLU A 295 -6.90 17.12 6.05
C GLU A 295 -6.97 15.69 5.52
N LYS A 296 -7.89 15.36 4.61
CA LYS A 296 -8.01 14.03 4.04
C LYS A 296 -6.85 13.71 3.10
N MET A 297 -5.98 12.80 3.52
CA MET A 297 -4.82 12.39 2.72
C MET A 297 -5.22 11.59 1.48
N GLN A 298 -6.33 10.82 1.55
CA GLN A 298 -6.81 10.00 0.45
C GLN A 298 -7.14 10.79 -0.83
N ASP A 299 -7.40 12.07 -0.73
CA ASP A 299 -7.78 12.91 -1.87
C ASP A 299 -6.58 13.47 -2.63
N ARG A 300 -5.37 13.22 -2.17
CA ARG A 300 -4.13 13.64 -2.82
C ARG A 300 -3.78 12.70 -3.99
N GLY A 301 -3.27 13.27 -5.08
CA GLY A 301 -2.75 12.53 -6.24
C GLY A 301 -3.79 11.61 -6.88
N ASN A 302 -4.82 12.20 -7.45
CA ASN A 302 -5.92 11.49 -8.13
C ASN A 302 -5.59 11.14 -9.57
#